data_0f81efc3232a0118151cd7adfae5f300
#
_entry.id   0f81efc3232a0118151cd7adfae5f300
#
_cell.length_a   1.000
_cell.length_b   1.000
_cell.length_c   1.000
_cell.angle_alpha   90.00
_cell.angle_beta   90.00
_cell.angle_gamma   90.00
#
_symmetry.space_group_name_H-M   'P 1'
#
loop_
_entity.id
_entity.type
_entity.pdbx_description
1 polymer ?
#
loop_
_entity_poly.entity_id
_entity_poly.type
_entity_poly.pdbx_seq_one_letter_code
_entity_poly.pdbx_strand_id
1 'polypeptide(L)'
;MTTAVTQAIIDGFFDASNGDPFATLGMHETERGIEIRTLLPDANRVLVIERESGKEITELDCVDERGFFVGVIPNCRHFFAYQLQVWVFI
;
A
#
# COMPACT_ATOMS: atom_id res chain seq x y z
N MET A 1 3.70 -13.36 2.96
CA MET A 1 2.33 -12.85 3.16
C MET A 1 1.59 -12.83 1.84
N THR A 2 0.34 -13.26 1.86
CA THR A 2 -0.48 -13.23 0.65
C THR A 2 -1.31 -11.95 0.66
N THR A 3 -1.26 -11.15 -0.39
CA THR A 3 -2.07 -9.94 -0.52
C THR A 3 -3.13 -10.15 -1.61
N ALA A 4 -4.11 -9.23 -1.68
CA ALA A 4 -5.06 -9.23 -2.77
C ALA A 4 -4.44 -8.74 -4.09
N VAL A 5 -3.28 -8.10 -4.00
CA VAL A 5 -2.54 -7.64 -5.18
C VAL A 5 -1.65 -8.76 -5.69
N THR A 6 -1.84 -9.13 -6.95
CA THR A 6 -1.03 -10.14 -7.61
C THR A 6 0.02 -9.48 -8.49
N GLN A 7 1.03 -10.24 -8.92
CA GLN A 7 2.04 -9.72 -9.84
C GLN A 7 1.41 -9.24 -11.14
N ALA A 8 0.35 -9.91 -11.59
CA ALA A 8 -0.36 -9.49 -12.81
C ALA A 8 -1.01 -8.11 -12.65
N ILE A 9 -1.55 -7.81 -11.46
CA ILE A 9 -2.14 -6.50 -11.18
C ILE A 9 -1.04 -5.44 -11.16
N ILE A 10 0.09 -5.72 -10.53
CA ILE A 10 1.22 -4.80 -10.46
C ILE A 10 1.75 -4.51 -11.88
N ASP A 11 1.96 -5.54 -12.66
CA ASP A 11 2.45 -5.38 -14.04
C ASP A 11 1.47 -4.57 -14.89
N GLY A 12 0.16 -4.83 -14.72
CA GLY A 12 -0.87 -4.07 -15.42
C GLY A 12 -0.91 -2.61 -14.99
N PHE A 13 -0.59 -2.32 -13.72
CA PHE A 13 -0.52 -0.95 -13.24
C PHE A 13 0.60 -0.16 -13.94
N PHE A 14 1.76 -0.79 -14.14
CA PHE A 14 2.89 -0.14 -14.81
C PHE A 14 2.78 -0.16 -16.34
N ASP A 15 1.91 -1.01 -16.86
CA ASP A 15 1.61 -1.05 -18.29
C ASP A 15 0.52 -0.03 -18.60
N ALA A 16 0.68 0.73 -19.67
CA ALA A 16 -0.28 1.75 -20.07
C ALA A 16 -1.68 1.19 -20.35
N SER A 17 -1.85 -0.12 -20.43
CA SER A 17 -3.14 -0.75 -20.61
C SER A 17 -4.07 -0.59 -19.42
N ASN A 18 -3.54 -0.34 -18.23
CA ASN A 18 -4.34 -0.07 -17.04
C ASN A 18 -4.56 1.43 -16.91
N GLY A 19 -5.75 1.89 -17.23
CA GLY A 19 -6.04 3.31 -17.33
C GLY A 19 -6.42 3.99 -16.03
N ASP A 20 -6.54 3.26 -14.90
CA ASP A 20 -7.02 3.86 -13.64
C ASP A 20 -6.13 3.46 -12.47
N PRO A 21 -5.11 4.29 -12.15
CA PRO A 21 -4.25 4.01 -10.99
C PRO A 21 -5.00 4.06 -9.66
N PHE A 22 -6.10 4.82 -9.56
CA PHE A 22 -6.86 4.91 -8.31
C PHE A 22 -7.61 3.62 -8.00
N ALA A 23 -7.88 2.78 -8.99
CA ALA A 23 -8.47 1.48 -8.76
C ALA A 23 -7.51 0.52 -8.06
N THR A 24 -6.20 0.76 -8.17
CA THR A 24 -5.17 -0.10 -7.60
C THR A 24 -4.58 0.48 -6.33
N LEU A 25 -4.28 1.78 -6.31
CA LEU A 25 -3.63 2.44 -5.18
C LEU A 25 -4.63 2.83 -4.10
N GLY A 26 -4.11 3.11 -2.90
CA GLY A 26 -4.89 3.57 -1.77
C GLY A 26 -5.35 2.45 -0.87
N MET A 27 -6.44 2.69 -0.16
CA MET A 27 -6.99 1.80 0.85
C MET A 27 -8.11 0.96 0.27
N HIS A 28 -8.02 -0.36 0.42
CA HIS A 28 -8.99 -1.30 -0.14
C HIS A 28 -9.42 -2.32 0.90
N GLU A 29 -10.70 -2.67 0.91
CA GLU A 29 -11.20 -3.74 1.75
C GLU A 29 -10.94 -5.09 1.07
N THR A 30 -10.40 -6.03 1.85
CA THR A 30 -10.12 -7.39 1.37
C THR A 30 -10.66 -8.39 2.39
N GLU A 31 -10.62 -9.67 2.03
CA GLU A 31 -11.04 -10.74 2.94
C GLU A 31 -10.20 -10.77 4.23
N ARG A 32 -8.98 -10.28 4.18
CA ARG A 32 -8.04 -10.31 5.30
C ARG A 32 -8.09 -9.06 6.16
N GLY A 33 -8.75 -8.01 5.71
CA GLY A 33 -8.80 -6.73 6.37
C GLY A 33 -8.63 -5.61 5.37
N ILE A 34 -8.16 -4.47 5.84
CA ILE A 34 -7.92 -3.31 4.98
C ILE A 34 -6.51 -3.41 4.43
N GLU A 35 -6.38 -3.36 3.11
CA GLU A 35 -5.10 -3.37 2.42
C GLU A 35 -4.78 -1.98 1.90
N ILE A 36 -3.56 -1.50 2.18
CA ILE A 36 -3.09 -0.20 1.72
C ILE A 36 -2.00 -0.43 0.68
N ARG A 37 -2.13 0.23 -0.46
CA ARG A 37 -1.23 0.11 -1.61
C ARG A 37 -0.72 1.47 -2.00
N THR A 38 0.59 1.58 -2.24
CA THR A 38 1.18 2.84 -2.68
C THR A 38 2.35 2.61 -3.62
N LEU A 39 2.65 3.62 -4.43
CA LEU A 39 3.78 3.59 -5.36
C LEU A 39 4.77 4.69 -4.96
N LEU A 40 5.93 4.28 -4.46
CA LEU A 40 6.98 5.18 -4.00
C LEU A 40 8.34 4.64 -4.46
N PRO A 41 8.73 4.93 -5.72
CA PRO A 41 9.91 4.29 -6.34
C PRO A 41 11.22 4.46 -5.57
N ASP A 42 11.38 5.58 -4.87
CA ASP A 42 12.63 5.89 -4.17
C ASP A 42 12.59 5.56 -2.68
N ALA A 43 11.47 5.04 -2.19
CA ALA A 43 11.32 4.78 -0.77
C ALA A 43 12.07 3.51 -0.37
N ASN A 44 12.70 3.58 0.81
CA ASN A 44 13.36 2.44 1.42
C ASN A 44 12.47 1.78 2.47
N ARG A 45 11.60 2.57 3.10
CA ARG A 45 10.71 2.10 4.13
C ARG A 45 9.46 2.96 4.17
N VAL A 46 8.30 2.34 4.39
CA VAL A 46 7.02 3.05 4.46
C VAL A 46 6.21 2.53 5.63
N LEU A 47 5.81 3.44 6.52
CA LEU A 47 4.92 3.11 7.65
C LEU A 47 3.57 3.78 7.46
N VAL A 48 2.51 3.08 7.90
CA VAL A 48 1.16 3.65 7.96
C VAL A 48 0.95 4.21 9.36
N ILE A 49 0.59 5.47 9.43
CA ILE A 49 0.35 6.18 10.69
C ILE A 49 -1.11 6.59 10.73
N GLU A 50 -1.80 6.27 11.81
CA GLU A 50 -3.17 6.76 12.00
C GLU A 50 -3.13 8.27 12.21
N ARG A 51 -3.87 9.00 11.39
CA ARG A 51 -3.78 10.46 11.36
C ARG A 51 -4.23 11.11 12.65
N GLU A 52 -5.29 10.59 13.28
CA GLU A 52 -5.86 11.19 14.47
C GLU A 52 -4.99 11.03 15.71
N SER A 53 -4.39 9.86 15.89
CA SER A 53 -3.62 9.55 17.10
C SER A 53 -2.12 9.65 16.89
N GLY A 54 -1.65 9.63 15.64
CA GLY A 54 -0.23 9.55 15.33
C GLY A 54 0.37 8.17 15.58
N LYS A 55 -0.47 7.17 15.79
CA LYS A 55 -0.02 5.82 16.12
C LYS A 55 0.43 5.07 14.87
N GLU A 56 1.57 4.38 14.98
CA GLU A 56 2.01 3.49 13.93
C GLU A 56 1.10 2.27 13.86
N ILE A 57 0.53 2.01 12.67
CA ILE A 57 -0.40 0.91 12.48
C ILE A 57 0.32 -0.30 11.91
N THR A 58 1.04 -0.13 10.80
CA THR A 58 1.76 -1.23 10.15
C THR A 58 2.83 -0.68 9.23
N GLU A 59 3.78 -1.53 8.89
CA GLU A 59 4.79 -1.22 7.88
C GLU A 59 4.37 -1.88 6.57
N LEU A 60 4.47 -1.15 5.47
CA LEU A 60 4.19 -1.69 4.15
C LEU A 60 5.42 -2.44 3.62
N ASP A 61 5.16 -3.53 2.92
CA ASP A 61 6.21 -4.34 2.30
C ASP A 61 6.39 -3.93 0.85
N CYS A 62 7.64 -3.82 0.41
CA CYS A 62 7.94 -3.59 -0.99
C CYS A 62 7.77 -4.92 -1.73
N VAL A 63 6.76 -5.00 -2.57
CA VAL A 63 6.43 -6.23 -3.29
C VAL A 63 6.88 -6.20 -4.75
N ASP A 64 7.41 -5.05 -5.21
CA ASP A 64 7.94 -4.92 -6.54
C ASP A 64 9.04 -3.86 -6.53
N GLU A 65 10.17 -4.15 -7.17
CA GLU A 65 11.34 -3.26 -7.17
C GLU A 65 11.09 -1.90 -7.79
N ARG A 66 10.00 -1.75 -8.55
CA ARG A 66 9.60 -0.46 -9.10
C ARG A 66 8.99 0.47 -8.06
N GLY A 67 8.92 0.02 -6.80
CA GLY A 67 8.47 0.83 -5.68
C GLY A 67 7.02 0.64 -5.29
N PHE A 68 6.45 -0.51 -5.57
CA PHE A 68 5.07 -0.82 -5.18
C PHE A 68 5.07 -1.42 -3.78
N PHE A 69 4.41 -0.72 -2.85
CA PHE A 69 4.34 -1.12 -1.44
C PHE A 69 2.92 -1.50 -1.08
N VAL A 70 2.79 -2.56 -0.28
CA VAL A 70 1.50 -3.10 0.12
C VAL A 70 1.56 -3.54 1.58
N GLY A 71 0.48 -3.30 2.32
CA GLY A 71 0.34 -3.84 3.67
C GLY A 71 -1.12 -4.09 3.99
N VAL A 72 -1.38 -5.13 4.78
CA VAL A 72 -2.72 -5.48 5.24
C VAL A 72 -2.81 -5.19 6.72
N ILE A 73 -3.88 -4.52 7.13
CA ILE A 73 -4.17 -4.27 8.53
C ILE A 73 -5.20 -5.31 8.96
N PRO A 74 -4.77 -6.35 9.70
CA PRO A 74 -5.68 -7.42 10.10
C PRO A 74 -6.71 -6.91 11.09
N ASN A 75 -7.89 -7.51 11.08
CA ASN A 75 -8.98 -7.19 12.00
C ASN A 75 -9.53 -5.77 11.83
N CYS A 76 -9.16 -5.09 10.78
CA CYS A 76 -9.69 -3.78 10.43
C CYS A 76 -10.73 -3.95 9.32
N ARG A 77 -11.94 -3.46 9.55
CA ARG A 77 -13.05 -3.63 8.61
C ARG A 77 -13.63 -2.32 8.14
N HIS A 78 -12.99 -1.20 8.47
CA HIS A 78 -13.46 0.11 8.07
C HIS A 78 -12.27 0.97 7.65
N PHE A 79 -12.54 1.91 6.76
CA PHE A 79 -11.53 2.85 6.34
C PHE A 79 -11.30 3.90 7.43
N PHE A 80 -10.08 4.41 7.50
CA PHE A 80 -9.70 5.44 8.45
C PHE A 80 -8.73 6.41 7.80
N ALA A 81 -8.61 7.60 8.37
CA ALA A 81 -7.66 8.58 7.86
C ALA A 81 -6.25 8.19 8.27
N TYR A 82 -5.33 8.15 7.31
CA TYR A 82 -3.97 7.72 7.55
C TYR A 82 -2.97 8.62 6.83
N GLN A 83 -1.73 8.54 7.30
CA GLN A 83 -0.58 9.18 6.66
C GLN A 83 0.49 8.12 6.44
N LEU A 84 1.36 8.38 5.48
CA LEU A 84 2.51 7.51 5.23
C LEU A 84 3.76 8.22 5.70
N GLN A 85 4.56 7.53 6.52
CA GLN A 85 5.88 7.99 6.89
C GLN A 85 6.88 7.25 6.04
N VAL A 86 7.72 7.98 5.29
CA VAL A 86 8.56 7.43 4.25
C VAL A 86 10.01 7.75 4.54
N TRP A 87 10.87 6.74 4.45
CA TRP A 87 12.33 6.92 4.53
C TRP A 87 12.91 6.77 3.13
N VAL A 88 13.72 7.75 2.74
CA VAL A 88 14.44 7.74 1.47
C VAL A 88 15.92 7.95 1.79
N PHE A 89 16.76 6.98 1.43
CA PHE A 89 18.19 7.08 1.61
C PHE A 89 18.83 7.56 0.31
N ILE A 90 19.56 8.64 0.41
CA ILE A 90 20.21 9.26 -0.74
C ILE A 90 21.69 8.89 -0.73
#